data_93dae67fc664732ddd3d74b663f4d359
#
_entry.id   93dae67fc664732ddd3d74b663f4d359
#
_cell.length_a   1.000
_cell.length_b   1.000
_cell.length_c   1.000
_cell.angle_alpha   90.00
_cell.angle_beta   90.00
_cell.angle_gamma   90.00
#
_symmetry.space_group_name_H-M   'P 1'
#
loop_
_entity.id
_entity.type
_entity.pdbx_description
1 polymer ?
#
loop_
_entity_poly.entity_id
_entity_poly.type
_entity_poly.pdbx_seq_one_letter_code
_entity_poly.pdbx_strand_id
1 'polypeptide(L)'
;MKKIHAVVLVIGFVTGNANAANFSFTGNFEDNNEVQEFNFTVTTPTSDVTLRTWSYAGGTNAAGAEVARGGFDPIVALFDGSGNLIDQNDDSHLVSDPISGNAYDSLLTHALSAGNYTATVTQYSSFANGPLLADGFQGTSHTNFSSRDSHWALDILNVSSASIGASYISETPPIPEPESYALLLAGLGLITFVMRYSSRKQMPA
;
A
#
# COMPACT_ATOMS: atom_id res chain seq x y z
N MET A 1 -22.79 -23.03 -61.85
CA MET A 1 -21.67 -22.32 -61.27
C MET A 1 -22.23 -21.41 -60.17
N LYS A 2 -22.02 -21.76 -58.87
CA LYS A 2 -22.43 -20.95 -57.70
C LYS A 2 -21.34 -19.95 -57.40
N LYS A 3 -21.66 -18.63 -57.49
CA LYS A 3 -20.74 -17.54 -57.09
C LYS A 3 -20.72 -17.45 -55.55
N ILE A 4 -19.56 -17.72 -54.93
CA ILE A 4 -19.34 -17.53 -53.51
C ILE A 4 -18.96 -16.06 -53.34
N HIS A 5 -19.77 -15.30 -52.58
CA HIS A 5 -19.45 -13.93 -52.19
C HIS A 5 -18.70 -14.02 -50.86
N ALA A 6 -17.43 -13.65 -50.87
CA ALA A 6 -16.67 -13.50 -49.63
C ALA A 6 -17.07 -12.16 -48.97
N VAL A 7 -17.62 -12.24 -47.74
CA VAL A 7 -17.84 -11.07 -46.88
C VAL A 7 -16.58 -10.84 -46.09
N VAL A 8 -15.86 -9.76 -46.36
CA VAL A 8 -14.72 -9.31 -45.56
C VAL A 8 -15.27 -8.51 -44.39
N LEU A 9 -15.22 -9.08 -43.20
CA LEU A 9 -15.54 -8.38 -41.98
C LEU A 9 -14.30 -7.56 -41.56
N VAL A 10 -14.33 -6.24 -41.73
CA VAL A 10 -13.32 -5.33 -41.22
C VAL A 10 -13.63 -5.04 -39.74
N ILE A 11 -12.93 -5.68 -38.84
CA ILE A 11 -12.97 -5.35 -37.41
C ILE A 11 -12.09 -4.10 -37.23
N GLY A 12 -12.71 -2.94 -37.13
CA GLY A 12 -12.05 -1.70 -36.77
C GLY A 12 -11.65 -1.77 -35.28
N PHE A 13 -10.36 -1.84 -34.97
CA PHE A 13 -9.86 -1.59 -33.63
C PHE A 13 -10.01 -0.08 -33.36
N VAL A 14 -10.96 0.28 -32.49
CA VAL A 14 -11.00 1.62 -31.90
C VAL A 14 -9.85 1.66 -30.87
N THR A 15 -8.70 2.19 -31.28
CA THR A 15 -7.63 2.55 -30.32
C THR A 15 -8.09 3.80 -29.57
N GLY A 16 -8.78 3.60 -28.45
CA GLY A 16 -9.01 4.69 -27.51
C GLY A 16 -7.65 5.19 -27.02
N ASN A 17 -7.34 6.45 -27.27
CA ASN A 17 -6.19 7.10 -26.62
C ASN A 17 -6.50 7.11 -25.12
N ALA A 18 -5.80 6.28 -24.36
CA ALA A 18 -5.81 6.38 -22.91
C ALA A 18 -5.02 7.64 -22.52
N ASN A 19 -5.73 8.73 -22.25
CA ASN A 19 -5.13 9.92 -21.71
C ASN A 19 -4.81 9.67 -20.23
N ALA A 20 -3.60 10.05 -19.82
CA ALA A 20 -3.26 10.12 -18.40
C ALA A 20 -4.16 11.17 -17.72
N ALA A 21 -4.70 10.82 -16.57
CA ALA A 21 -5.59 11.67 -15.78
C ALA A 21 -5.06 11.80 -14.35
N ASN A 22 -5.62 12.76 -13.63
CA ASN A 22 -5.32 13.01 -12.24
C ASN A 22 -6.57 12.70 -11.40
N PHE A 23 -6.36 12.04 -10.28
CA PHE A 23 -7.41 11.66 -9.35
C PHE A 23 -7.07 12.17 -7.96
N SER A 24 -8.07 12.73 -7.27
CA SER A 24 -7.94 13.23 -5.91
C SER A 24 -8.94 12.51 -5.02
N PHE A 25 -8.47 12.06 -3.87
CA PHE A 25 -9.25 11.35 -2.86
C PHE A 25 -9.09 12.04 -1.51
N THR A 26 -10.14 12.03 -0.71
CA THR A 26 -10.13 12.53 0.66
C THR A 26 -10.95 11.63 1.56
N GLY A 27 -10.59 11.53 2.83
CA GLY A 27 -11.32 10.76 3.82
C GLY A 27 -10.83 11.04 5.23
N ASN A 28 -11.28 10.22 6.16
CA ASN A 28 -10.86 10.25 7.55
C ASN A 28 -10.61 8.82 8.01
N PHE A 29 -9.62 8.64 8.87
CA PHE A 29 -9.40 7.40 9.59
C PHE A 29 -10.22 7.37 10.89
N GLU A 30 -10.69 6.18 11.25
CA GLU A 30 -11.34 5.94 12.55
C GLU A 30 -10.33 5.44 13.59
N ASP A 31 -9.23 4.82 13.14
CA ASP A 31 -8.15 4.29 13.98
C ASP A 31 -6.77 4.73 13.47
N ASN A 32 -5.81 4.91 14.41
CA ASN A 32 -4.45 5.32 14.05
C ASN A 32 -3.70 4.28 13.20
N ASN A 33 -4.09 3.00 13.30
CA ASN A 33 -3.49 1.90 12.54
C ASN A 33 -4.27 1.57 11.28
N GLU A 34 -5.20 2.41 10.88
CA GLU A 34 -5.96 2.21 9.66
C GLU A 34 -5.08 2.39 8.42
N VAL A 35 -5.29 1.53 7.44
CA VAL A 35 -4.64 1.53 6.13
C VAL A 35 -5.71 1.76 5.08
N GLN A 36 -5.56 2.79 4.27
CA GLN A 36 -6.41 3.01 3.10
C GLN A 36 -5.66 2.63 1.84
N GLU A 37 -6.23 1.70 1.07
CA GLU A 37 -5.73 1.32 -0.25
C GLU A 37 -6.40 2.13 -1.36
N PHE A 38 -5.66 2.32 -2.45
CA PHE A 38 -6.12 2.92 -3.70
C PHE A 38 -5.62 2.07 -4.86
N ASN A 39 -6.53 1.61 -5.72
CA ASN A 39 -6.18 0.84 -6.89
C ASN A 39 -6.12 1.76 -8.11
N PHE A 40 -5.07 1.67 -8.92
CA PHE A 40 -4.95 2.45 -10.13
C PHE A 40 -4.32 1.65 -11.28
N THR A 41 -4.53 2.13 -12.51
CA THR A 41 -4.04 1.47 -13.72
C THR A 41 -3.26 2.45 -14.58
N VAL A 42 -2.13 2.02 -15.09
CA VAL A 42 -1.36 2.67 -16.15
C VAL A 42 -1.55 1.86 -17.43
N THR A 43 -1.98 2.51 -18.52
CA THR A 43 -2.17 1.84 -19.82
C THR A 43 -1.14 2.27 -20.87
N THR A 44 -0.41 3.35 -20.63
CA THR A 44 0.72 3.79 -21.45
C THR A 44 1.95 2.91 -21.20
N PRO A 45 2.84 2.73 -22.19
CA PRO A 45 4.08 1.95 -21.99
C PRO A 45 4.94 2.41 -20.83
N THR A 46 4.92 3.71 -20.52
CA THR A 46 5.58 4.32 -19.35
C THR A 46 4.82 5.59 -18.96
N SER A 47 4.65 5.82 -17.66
CA SER A 47 4.08 7.04 -17.11
C SER A 47 4.84 7.43 -15.84
N ASP A 48 5.18 8.70 -15.68
CA ASP A 48 5.73 9.25 -14.42
C ASP A 48 4.57 9.51 -13.46
N VAL A 49 4.17 8.45 -12.74
CA VAL A 49 3.09 8.50 -11.76
C VAL A 49 3.55 9.20 -10.50
N THR A 50 2.75 10.14 -10.02
CA THR A 50 3.01 10.85 -8.77
C THR A 50 1.89 10.57 -7.77
N LEU A 51 2.28 10.16 -6.56
CA LEU A 51 1.42 10.03 -5.37
C LEU A 51 1.79 11.16 -4.44
N ARG A 52 0.81 11.97 -4.01
CA ARG A 52 1.05 13.13 -3.15
C ARG A 52 -0.05 13.29 -2.12
N THR A 53 0.33 13.47 -0.86
CA THR A 53 -0.63 13.80 0.20
C THR A 53 -0.75 15.31 0.43
N TRP A 54 -1.86 15.69 1.08
CA TRP A 54 -2.18 17.06 1.47
C TRP A 54 -2.74 17.10 2.91
N SER A 55 -2.47 16.06 3.68
CA SER A 55 -3.08 15.86 5.00
C SER A 55 -2.52 16.83 6.03
N TYR A 56 -1.19 16.87 6.15
CA TYR A 56 -0.49 17.59 7.21
C TYR A 56 -0.51 19.10 7.03
N ALA A 57 -0.01 19.59 5.91
CA ALA A 57 0.10 21.01 5.61
C ALA A 57 -1.16 21.59 4.95
N GLY A 58 -1.98 20.73 4.35
CA GLY A 58 -3.10 21.17 3.51
C GLY A 58 -2.65 21.79 2.20
N GLY A 59 -3.59 22.34 1.45
CA GLY A 59 -3.34 22.99 0.17
C GLY A 59 -4.43 22.72 -0.86
N THR A 60 -4.12 22.95 -2.13
CA THR A 60 -5.07 22.71 -3.23
C THR A 60 -4.70 21.41 -3.92
N ASN A 61 -5.59 20.40 -3.92
CA ASN A 61 -5.39 19.13 -4.57
C ASN A 61 -5.50 19.22 -6.10
N ALA A 62 -5.22 18.13 -6.81
CA ALA A 62 -5.25 18.11 -8.27
C ALA A 62 -6.65 18.29 -8.88
N ALA A 63 -7.73 18.12 -8.11
CA ALA A 63 -9.09 18.42 -8.50
C ALA A 63 -9.45 19.91 -8.32
N GLY A 64 -8.52 20.73 -7.79
CA GLY A 64 -8.75 22.15 -7.51
C GLY A 64 -9.51 22.41 -6.20
N ALA A 65 -9.69 21.38 -5.36
CA ALA A 65 -10.35 21.52 -4.07
C ALA A 65 -9.34 21.88 -2.97
N GLU A 66 -9.74 22.80 -2.08
CA GLU A 66 -8.95 23.14 -0.90
C GLU A 66 -9.02 22.01 0.14
N VAL A 67 -7.87 21.54 0.59
CA VAL A 67 -7.70 20.60 1.69
C VAL A 67 -7.23 21.39 2.90
N ALA A 68 -7.96 21.26 4.01
CA ALA A 68 -7.60 21.93 5.25
C ALA A 68 -6.26 21.39 5.76
N ARG A 69 -5.45 22.25 6.37
CA ARG A 69 -4.30 21.80 7.16
C ARG A 69 -4.73 21.15 8.46
N GLY A 70 -3.89 20.35 9.05
CA GLY A 70 -4.12 19.83 10.41
C GLY A 70 -4.39 18.34 10.48
N GLY A 71 -4.41 17.63 9.36
CA GLY A 71 -4.41 16.17 9.32
C GLY A 71 -3.12 15.57 9.88
N PHE A 72 -3.11 14.27 10.07
CA PHE A 72 -1.95 13.54 10.58
C PHE A 72 -0.78 13.55 9.59
N ASP A 73 0.38 13.09 10.05
CA ASP A 73 1.60 12.85 9.29
C ASP A 73 1.44 11.55 8.46
N PRO A 74 1.30 11.62 7.11
CA PRO A 74 0.96 10.47 6.29
C PRO A 74 2.19 9.80 5.69
N ILE A 75 2.18 8.47 5.61
CA ILE A 75 3.09 7.68 4.78
C ILE A 75 2.34 7.19 3.54
N VAL A 76 3.00 7.25 2.38
CA VAL A 76 2.52 6.64 1.14
C VAL A 76 3.42 5.47 0.77
N ALA A 77 2.83 4.31 0.45
CA ALA A 77 3.55 3.19 -0.15
C ALA A 77 2.92 2.82 -1.50
N LEU A 78 3.76 2.34 -2.43
CA LEU A 78 3.40 1.94 -3.78
C LEU A 78 3.75 0.47 -4.01
N PHE A 79 2.79 -0.30 -4.50
CA PHE A 79 2.92 -1.72 -4.80
C PHE A 79 2.57 -2.01 -6.26
N ASP A 80 3.22 -3.02 -6.84
CA ASP A 80 2.87 -3.53 -8.18
C ASP A 80 1.59 -4.39 -8.15
N GLY A 81 1.13 -4.85 -9.32
CA GLY A 81 -0.07 -5.67 -9.46
C GLY A 81 0.02 -7.08 -8.84
N SER A 82 1.20 -7.49 -8.40
CA SER A 82 1.45 -8.72 -7.63
C SER A 82 1.55 -8.46 -6.14
N GLY A 83 1.45 -7.20 -5.72
CA GLY A 83 1.57 -6.77 -4.33
C GLY A 83 3.01 -6.59 -3.86
N ASN A 84 4.02 -6.59 -4.74
CA ASN A 84 5.39 -6.29 -4.32
C ASN A 84 5.55 -4.80 -4.09
N LEU A 85 6.21 -4.43 -2.98
CA LEU A 85 6.56 -3.04 -2.67
C LEU A 85 7.55 -2.51 -3.71
N ILE A 86 7.17 -1.42 -4.36
CA ILE A 86 8.04 -0.69 -5.29
C ILE A 86 8.81 0.38 -4.52
N ASP A 87 8.10 1.20 -3.73
CA ASP A 87 8.68 2.31 -2.98
C ASP A 87 7.74 2.79 -1.89
N GLN A 88 8.26 3.56 -0.91
CA GLN A 88 7.47 4.24 0.11
C GLN A 88 8.13 5.56 0.50
N ASN A 89 7.32 6.54 0.87
CA ASN A 89 7.79 7.86 1.28
C ASN A 89 7.00 8.34 2.49
N ASP A 90 7.71 9.00 3.39
CA ASP A 90 7.19 9.60 4.61
C ASP A 90 7.08 11.12 4.43
N ASP A 91 8.21 11.80 4.19
CA ASP A 91 8.30 13.26 4.10
C ASP A 91 8.78 13.74 2.73
N SER A 92 8.13 14.76 2.19
CA SER A 92 8.53 15.33 0.89
C SER A 92 9.29 16.65 1.00
N HIS A 93 9.15 17.35 2.10
CA HIS A 93 9.66 18.72 2.30
C HIS A 93 9.19 19.78 1.28
N LEU A 94 8.15 19.47 0.49
CA LEU A 94 7.66 20.38 -0.55
C LEU A 94 6.72 21.46 -0.04
N VAL A 95 5.84 21.14 0.89
CA VAL A 95 4.87 22.06 1.48
C VAL A 95 4.98 22.01 2.99
N SER A 96 5.34 23.15 3.58
CA SER A 96 5.39 23.26 5.04
C SER A 96 4.05 23.74 5.59
N ASP A 97 3.62 23.13 6.67
CA ASP A 97 2.53 23.65 7.48
C ASP A 97 2.88 25.05 8.02
N PRO A 98 2.11 26.08 7.70
CA PRO A 98 2.45 27.48 8.04
C PRO A 98 2.49 27.77 9.54
N ILE A 99 1.99 26.86 10.39
CA ILE A 99 1.98 27.05 11.86
C ILE A 99 3.12 26.28 12.53
N SER A 100 3.30 24.99 12.20
CA SER A 100 4.37 24.17 12.80
C SER A 100 5.72 24.36 12.11
N GLY A 101 5.73 24.77 10.84
CA GLY A 101 6.92 24.84 9.99
C GLY A 101 7.35 23.50 9.42
N ASN A 102 6.72 22.38 9.83
CA ASN A 102 7.05 21.03 9.37
C ASN A 102 6.44 20.74 8.00
N ALA A 103 7.10 19.87 7.23
CA ALA A 103 6.71 19.48 5.88
C ALA A 103 6.58 17.95 5.78
N TYR A 104 5.57 17.41 6.45
CA TYR A 104 5.35 15.97 6.66
C TYR A 104 4.36 15.35 5.67
N ASP A 105 3.92 16.07 4.65
CA ASP A 105 3.17 15.45 3.55
C ASP A 105 4.09 14.65 2.63
N SER A 106 3.70 13.44 2.28
CA SER A 106 4.44 12.52 1.43
C SER A 106 4.36 12.90 -0.04
N LEU A 107 5.44 12.66 -0.79
CA LEU A 107 5.48 12.70 -2.25
C LEU A 107 6.33 11.55 -2.77
N LEU A 108 5.77 10.77 -3.68
CA LEU A 108 6.47 9.69 -4.36
C LEU A 108 6.22 9.82 -5.86
N THR A 109 7.29 9.84 -6.67
CA THR A 109 7.20 9.84 -8.13
C THR A 109 7.97 8.67 -8.69
N HIS A 110 7.31 7.86 -9.53
CA HIS A 110 7.89 6.65 -10.10
C HIS A 110 7.51 6.48 -11.57
N ALA A 111 8.48 6.13 -12.42
CA ALA A 111 8.23 5.76 -13.81
C ALA A 111 7.65 4.33 -13.83
N LEU A 112 6.35 4.20 -14.11
CA LEU A 112 5.63 2.93 -14.12
C LEU A 112 5.27 2.50 -15.54
N SER A 113 5.44 1.20 -15.81
CA SER A 113 4.99 0.56 -17.05
C SER A 113 3.48 0.33 -17.03
N ALA A 114 2.90 -0.05 -18.18
CA ALA A 114 1.50 -0.48 -18.23
C ALA A 114 1.24 -1.63 -17.25
N GLY A 115 0.24 -1.49 -16.38
CA GLY A 115 -0.08 -2.45 -15.32
C GLY A 115 -1.10 -1.91 -14.33
N ASN A 116 -1.45 -2.76 -13.37
CA ASN A 116 -2.24 -2.41 -12.21
C ASN A 116 -1.33 -2.21 -11.01
N TYR A 117 -1.69 -1.28 -10.14
CA TYR A 117 -0.90 -0.89 -8.98
C TYR A 117 -1.81 -0.60 -7.80
N THR A 118 -1.24 -0.68 -6.60
CA THR A 118 -1.90 -0.27 -5.37
C THR A 118 -1.04 0.77 -4.67
N ALA A 119 -1.63 1.90 -4.32
CA ALA A 119 -1.07 2.86 -3.38
C ALA A 119 -1.75 2.69 -2.02
N THR A 120 -1.04 2.98 -0.94
CA THR A 120 -1.62 3.02 0.41
C THR A 120 -1.31 4.33 1.10
N VAL A 121 -2.21 4.74 1.98
CA VAL A 121 -1.97 5.81 2.96
C VAL A 121 -2.06 5.20 4.35
N THR A 122 -1.09 5.49 5.20
CA THR A 122 -1.06 5.15 6.61
C THR A 122 -0.59 6.35 7.43
N GLN A 123 -0.79 6.32 8.75
CA GLN A 123 -0.19 7.31 9.64
C GLN A 123 1.27 6.94 9.95
N TYR A 124 2.15 7.94 10.10
CA TYR A 124 3.50 7.76 10.66
C TYR A 124 3.42 7.13 12.08
N SER A 125 4.11 6.09 12.43
CA SER A 125 5.23 5.41 11.78
C SER A 125 4.84 4.04 11.17
N SER A 126 3.65 3.92 10.61
CA SER A 126 3.15 2.64 10.07
C SER A 126 3.67 2.38 8.65
N PHE A 127 4.94 2.00 8.54
CA PHE A 127 5.57 1.58 7.29
C PHE A 127 5.14 0.16 6.88
N ALA A 128 5.28 -0.18 5.61
CA ALA A 128 5.10 -1.56 5.15
C ALA A 128 6.08 -2.52 5.88
N ASN A 129 5.57 -3.66 6.36
CA ASN A 129 6.34 -4.63 7.15
C ASN A 129 7.38 -5.40 6.34
N GLY A 130 7.14 -5.57 5.05
CA GLY A 130 7.97 -6.41 4.21
C GLY A 130 7.82 -6.08 2.73
N PRO A 131 8.35 -6.94 1.85
CA PRO A 131 8.33 -6.70 0.41
C PRO A 131 6.95 -6.87 -0.21
N LEU A 132 5.95 -7.41 0.52
CA LEU A 132 4.62 -7.66 -0.01
C LEU A 132 3.55 -6.85 0.74
N LEU A 133 2.53 -6.38 0.01
CA LEU A 133 1.34 -5.77 0.61
C LEU A 133 0.67 -6.70 1.65
N ALA A 134 0.69 -8.02 1.37
CA ALA A 134 0.16 -9.05 2.26
C ALA A 134 0.94 -9.20 3.59
N ASP A 135 2.16 -8.66 3.69
CA ASP A 135 2.92 -8.64 4.93
C ASP A 135 2.36 -7.60 5.93
N GLY A 136 1.44 -6.74 5.47
CA GLY A 136 0.80 -5.70 6.27
C GLY A 136 1.75 -4.54 6.60
N PHE A 137 1.40 -3.81 7.66
CA PHE A 137 2.08 -2.60 8.09
C PHE A 137 2.49 -2.71 9.57
N GLN A 138 3.50 -1.94 9.95
CA GLN A 138 4.08 -1.99 11.31
C GLN A 138 3.10 -1.54 12.40
N GLY A 139 2.12 -0.74 12.03
CA GLY A 139 1.30 0.00 12.96
C GLY A 139 2.06 1.20 13.55
N THR A 140 1.34 2.14 14.11
CA THR A 140 1.90 3.30 14.77
C THR A 140 1.83 3.19 16.28
N SER A 141 2.85 3.68 16.99
CA SER A 141 2.80 3.89 18.45
C SER A 141 2.11 5.22 18.82
N HIS A 142 1.82 6.06 17.85
CA HIS A 142 1.13 7.33 18.06
C HIS A 142 -0.36 7.09 18.33
N THR A 143 -0.92 7.86 19.25
CA THR A 143 -2.33 7.80 19.59
C THR A 143 -3.00 9.13 19.23
N ASN A 144 -4.32 9.07 19.00
CA ASN A 144 -5.12 10.26 18.70
C ASN A 144 -4.48 11.14 17.60
N PHE A 145 -3.96 10.49 16.53
CA PHE A 145 -3.30 11.14 15.38
C PHE A 145 -2.24 12.18 15.78
N SER A 146 -1.51 11.93 16.88
CA SER A 146 -0.56 12.89 17.47
C SER A 146 -1.22 14.24 17.83
N SER A 147 -2.47 14.22 18.27
CA SER A 147 -3.31 15.38 18.57
C SER A 147 -3.63 16.24 17.34
N ARG A 148 -3.67 15.62 16.16
CA ARG A 148 -4.11 16.22 14.90
C ARG A 148 -5.43 15.60 14.44
N ASP A 149 -5.99 16.10 13.35
CA ASP A 149 -7.18 15.52 12.75
C ASP A 149 -6.89 14.20 12.04
N SER A 150 -7.90 13.35 11.94
CA SER A 150 -7.83 12.05 11.26
C SER A 150 -7.96 12.13 9.74
N HIS A 151 -8.13 13.33 9.18
CA HIS A 151 -8.34 13.47 7.73
C HIS A 151 -7.06 13.22 6.93
N TRP A 152 -7.25 12.61 5.78
CA TRP A 152 -6.22 12.42 4.77
C TRP A 152 -6.70 12.91 3.40
N ALA A 153 -5.76 13.28 2.56
CA ALA A 153 -5.98 13.58 1.16
C ALA A 153 -4.82 13.04 0.32
N LEU A 154 -5.14 12.40 -0.80
CA LEU A 154 -4.17 11.83 -1.73
C LEU A 154 -4.51 12.20 -3.17
N ASP A 155 -3.53 12.69 -3.89
CA ASP A 155 -3.54 12.81 -5.36
C ASP A 155 -2.78 11.63 -5.98
N ILE A 156 -3.37 11.02 -7.00
CA ILE A 156 -2.76 10.03 -7.88
C ILE A 156 -2.74 10.62 -9.28
N LEU A 157 -1.56 10.98 -9.78
CA LEU A 157 -1.39 11.76 -11.00
C LEU A 157 -0.81 10.91 -12.13
N ASN A 158 -1.18 11.25 -13.36
CA ASN A 158 -0.70 10.63 -14.59
C ASN A 158 -1.05 9.13 -14.73
N VAL A 159 -2.23 8.73 -14.30
CA VAL A 159 -2.75 7.36 -14.42
C VAL A 159 -3.97 7.28 -15.33
N SER A 160 -4.31 6.10 -15.82
CA SER A 160 -5.45 5.92 -16.71
C SER A 160 -6.78 5.81 -15.95
N SER A 161 -6.73 5.26 -14.74
CA SER A 161 -7.87 5.16 -13.81
C SER A 161 -7.37 5.03 -12.39
N ALA A 162 -8.17 5.48 -11.43
CA ALA A 162 -7.94 5.24 -10.02
C ALA A 162 -9.27 5.11 -9.26
N SER A 163 -9.27 4.34 -8.17
CA SER A 163 -10.43 4.12 -7.30
C SER A 163 -9.97 3.86 -5.86
N ILE A 164 -10.84 4.18 -4.91
CA ILE A 164 -10.65 3.78 -3.51
C ILE A 164 -10.74 2.25 -3.44
N GLY A 165 -9.79 1.63 -2.76
CA GLY A 165 -9.69 0.21 -2.47
C GLY A 165 -10.19 -0.13 -1.06
N ALA A 166 -9.59 -1.16 -0.45
CA ALA A 166 -9.92 -1.58 0.90
C ALA A 166 -9.46 -0.54 1.94
N SER A 167 -10.19 -0.47 3.06
CA SER A 167 -9.73 0.14 4.31
C SER A 167 -9.78 -0.92 5.41
N TYR A 168 -8.72 -1.03 6.18
CA TYR A 168 -8.60 -2.02 7.26
C TYR A 168 -7.63 -1.54 8.34
N ILE A 169 -7.75 -2.09 9.55
CA ILE A 169 -6.81 -1.84 10.63
C ILE A 169 -5.63 -2.81 10.46
N SER A 170 -4.41 -2.25 10.38
CA SER A 170 -3.20 -3.07 10.39
C SER A 170 -3.01 -3.65 11.79
N GLU A 171 -3.29 -4.94 11.92
CA GLU A 171 -2.94 -5.66 13.13
C GLU A 171 -1.45 -6.01 13.05
N THR A 172 -0.66 -5.58 14.04
CA THR A 172 0.68 -6.15 14.20
C THR A 172 0.52 -7.65 14.42
N PRO A 173 1.18 -8.51 13.60
CA PRO A 173 1.13 -9.94 13.85
C PRO A 173 1.48 -10.20 15.33
N PRO A 174 0.71 -11.01 16.06
CA PRO A 174 1.02 -11.29 17.45
C PRO A 174 2.44 -11.86 17.51
N ILE A 175 3.36 -11.15 18.18
CA ILE A 175 4.72 -11.65 18.43
C ILE A 175 4.54 -12.91 19.24
N PRO A 176 4.97 -14.10 18.74
CA PRO A 176 4.84 -15.33 19.50
C PRO A 176 5.53 -15.15 20.84
N GLU A 177 4.78 -15.28 21.93
CA GLU A 177 5.30 -15.09 23.28
C GLU A 177 6.52 -16.00 23.51
N PRO A 178 7.52 -15.60 24.32
CA PRO A 178 8.70 -16.41 24.61
C PRO A 178 8.35 -17.83 25.08
N GLU A 179 7.19 -17.99 25.72
CA GLU A 179 6.62 -19.27 26.13
C GLU A 179 6.29 -20.20 24.96
N SER A 180 5.84 -19.65 23.83
CA SER A 180 5.57 -20.42 22.60
C SER A 180 6.85 -21.03 22.02
N TYR A 181 7.95 -20.29 22.04
CA TYR A 181 9.26 -20.82 21.63
C TYR A 181 9.78 -21.85 22.62
N ALA A 182 9.58 -21.65 23.93
CA ALA A 182 9.97 -22.60 24.96
C ALA A 182 9.18 -23.91 24.81
N LEU A 183 7.88 -23.87 24.56
CA LEU A 183 7.04 -25.05 24.30
C LEU A 183 7.46 -25.79 23.02
N LEU A 184 7.79 -25.04 21.94
CA LEU A 184 8.30 -25.63 20.71
C LEU A 184 9.61 -26.39 20.94
N LEU A 185 10.56 -25.76 21.64
CA LEU A 185 11.85 -26.37 21.98
C LEU A 185 11.69 -27.58 22.92
N ALA A 186 10.79 -27.46 23.91
CA ALA A 186 10.48 -28.61 24.79
C ALA A 186 9.87 -29.76 24.03
N GLY A 187 8.95 -29.50 23.10
CA GLY A 187 8.34 -30.50 22.22
C GLY A 187 9.36 -31.22 21.32
N LEU A 188 10.25 -30.47 20.69
CA LEU A 188 11.34 -30.99 19.86
C LEU A 188 12.32 -31.83 20.70
N GLY A 189 12.64 -31.36 21.92
CA GLY A 189 13.47 -32.10 22.89
C GLY A 189 12.86 -33.43 23.28
N LEU A 190 11.56 -33.46 23.55
CA LEU A 190 10.84 -34.67 23.91
C LEU A 190 10.83 -35.72 22.77
N ILE A 191 10.57 -35.26 21.54
CA ILE A 191 10.59 -36.12 20.34
C ILE A 191 11.97 -36.75 20.15
N THR A 192 13.03 -35.94 20.23
CA THR A 192 14.41 -36.46 20.08
C THR A 192 14.78 -37.45 21.19
N PHE A 193 14.33 -37.21 22.43
CA PHE A 193 14.52 -38.11 23.56
C PHE A 193 13.81 -39.46 23.33
N VAL A 194 12.54 -39.43 22.94
CA VAL A 194 11.74 -40.66 22.68
C VAL A 194 12.34 -41.45 21.54
N MET A 195 12.75 -40.83 20.45
CA MET A 195 13.38 -41.51 19.30
C MET A 195 14.70 -42.19 19.72
N ARG A 196 15.51 -41.52 20.54
CA ARG A 196 16.79 -42.08 21.02
C ARG A 196 16.58 -43.21 22.01
N TYR A 197 15.53 -43.16 22.84
CA TYR A 197 15.17 -44.19 23.79
C TYR A 197 14.64 -45.43 23.10
N SER A 198 13.78 -45.33 22.09
CA SER A 198 13.24 -46.44 21.34
C SER A 198 14.31 -47.16 20.49
N SER A 199 15.27 -46.43 19.93
CA SER A 199 16.39 -47.00 19.17
C SER A 199 17.32 -47.87 20.03
N ARG A 200 17.46 -47.55 21.34
CA ARG A 200 18.27 -48.36 22.27
C ARG A 200 17.62 -49.70 22.65
N LYS A 201 16.30 -49.82 22.55
CA LYS A 201 15.58 -51.09 22.85
C LYS A 201 15.60 -52.12 21.70
N GLN A 202 16.10 -51.76 20.54
CA GLN A 202 16.14 -52.62 19.36
C GLN A 202 17.52 -53.23 19.05
N MET A 203 18.51 -53.14 19.96
CA MET A 203 19.75 -53.86 19.81
C MET A 203 19.58 -55.28 20.43
N PRO A 204 19.48 -56.35 19.62
CA PRO A 204 19.58 -57.70 20.14
C PRO A 204 21.03 -57.97 20.58
N ALA A 205 21.17 -58.79 21.61
CA ALA A 205 22.44 -59.31 22.14
C ALA A 205 23.12 -60.27 21.13
#